data_48e05c21e98eeb8c76175892d00da6c9
#
_entry.id   48e05c21e98eeb8c76175892d00da6c9
#
_cell.length_a   1.000
_cell.length_b   1.000
_cell.length_c   1.000
_cell.angle_alpha   90.00
_cell.angle_beta   90.00
_cell.angle_gamma   90.00
#
_symmetry.space_group_name_H-M   'P 1'
#
loop_
_entity.id
_entity.type
_entity.pdbx_description
1 polymer ?
#
loop_
_entity_poly.entity_id
_entity_poly.type
_entity_poly.pdbx_seq_one_letter_code
_entity_poly.pdbx_strand_id
1 'polypeptide(L)'
;MIAILTDKPSVGKEIGRIIGATKVRNGYVEGNGYMVTWTFGNMLSLAMPRDYGTQKLERNDFPFIPSEFELMVRHTRTENGWIPEIDAVLQLKVIERVFQACDTIIAATDASRDGEMTFRYVYQYLNCTQPCFRLWISSLTDESVRKGMENLKPDSCYDSLFLSADSRNKADWILGINASYAMCKATGLGNNSSGGYRHRYWLPSADATVKGRTIFHRTAGPSTSACKRTASSSRCAAHRIFPTKNPQQCFFRTASWHIRHRLQVSVTA
;
A
#
# COMPACT_ATOMS: atom_id res chain seq x y z
N MET A 1 -3.35 -31.14 7.88
CA MET A 1 -4.41 -30.24 7.31
C MET A 1 -3.73 -29.12 6.55
N ILE A 2 -4.43 -28.50 5.57
CA ILE A 2 -3.87 -27.46 4.73
C ILE A 2 -4.66 -26.16 4.95
N ALA A 3 -3.97 -25.09 5.29
CA ALA A 3 -4.56 -23.75 5.38
C ALA A 3 -4.51 -23.05 4.01
N ILE A 4 -5.55 -22.32 3.65
CA ILE A 4 -5.59 -21.47 2.46
C ILE A 4 -5.95 -20.07 2.90
N LEU A 5 -5.11 -19.08 2.54
CA LEU A 5 -5.37 -17.66 2.80
C LEU A 5 -5.74 -16.93 1.51
N THR A 6 -6.88 -16.26 1.52
CA THR A 6 -7.35 -15.41 0.42
C THR A 6 -7.42 -13.93 0.86
N ASP A 7 -7.54 -13.01 -0.08
CA ASP A 7 -7.60 -11.56 0.19
C ASP A 7 -9.02 -11.06 0.55
N LYS A 8 -10.07 -11.86 0.27
CA LYS A 8 -11.46 -11.49 0.50
C LYS A 8 -12.33 -12.69 0.93
N PRO A 9 -13.35 -12.45 1.78
CA PRO A 9 -14.27 -13.50 2.21
C PRO A 9 -15.00 -14.21 1.06
N SER A 10 -15.38 -13.47 0.01
CA SER A 10 -16.07 -14.01 -1.15
C SER A 10 -15.20 -15.01 -1.92
N VAL A 11 -13.94 -14.68 -2.11
CA VAL A 11 -12.94 -15.54 -2.78
C VAL A 11 -12.69 -16.80 -1.94
N GLY A 12 -12.50 -16.63 -0.62
CA GLY A 12 -12.28 -17.75 0.28
C GLY A 12 -13.45 -18.75 0.32
N LYS A 13 -14.68 -18.25 0.37
CA LYS A 13 -15.88 -19.10 0.32
C LYS A 13 -16.03 -19.82 -1.02
N GLU A 14 -15.70 -19.15 -2.12
CA GLU A 14 -15.79 -19.75 -3.45
C GLU A 14 -14.72 -20.83 -3.68
N ILE A 15 -13.47 -20.57 -3.30
CA ILE A 15 -12.43 -21.60 -3.31
C ILE A 15 -12.83 -22.76 -2.40
N GLY A 16 -13.33 -22.47 -1.17
CA GLY A 16 -13.82 -23.49 -0.25
C GLY A 16 -14.89 -24.37 -0.87
N ARG A 17 -15.88 -23.79 -1.55
CA ARG A 17 -16.93 -24.52 -2.27
C ARG A 17 -16.34 -25.51 -3.29
N ILE A 18 -15.38 -25.03 -4.09
CA ILE A 18 -14.77 -25.81 -5.20
C ILE A 18 -13.97 -27.00 -4.68
N ILE A 19 -13.24 -26.82 -3.56
CA ILE A 19 -12.40 -27.88 -2.98
C ILE A 19 -13.12 -28.75 -1.96
N GLY A 20 -14.38 -28.45 -1.66
CA GLY A 20 -15.21 -29.22 -0.71
C GLY A 20 -15.07 -28.81 0.76
N ALA A 21 -14.51 -27.65 1.05
CA ALA A 21 -14.47 -27.05 2.39
C ALA A 21 -15.73 -26.17 2.58
N THR A 22 -16.86 -26.80 2.90
CA THR A 22 -18.18 -26.14 2.91
C THR A 22 -18.71 -25.79 4.30
N LYS A 23 -18.08 -26.32 5.36
CA LYS A 23 -18.53 -26.07 6.74
C LYS A 23 -18.11 -24.68 7.19
N VAL A 24 -19.07 -23.79 7.29
CA VAL A 24 -18.84 -22.39 7.66
C VAL A 24 -18.54 -22.26 9.15
N ARG A 25 -17.48 -21.50 9.45
CA ARG A 25 -17.06 -21.10 10.79
C ARG A 25 -16.94 -19.58 10.87
N ASN A 26 -16.70 -19.07 12.07
CA ASN A 26 -16.43 -17.64 12.25
C ASN A 26 -15.02 -17.28 11.70
N GLY A 27 -14.99 -16.58 10.57
CA GLY A 27 -13.77 -16.11 9.92
C GLY A 27 -13.07 -17.12 9.00
N TYR A 28 -13.59 -18.35 8.82
CA TYR A 28 -13.06 -19.36 7.88
C TYR A 28 -14.12 -20.39 7.48
N VAL A 29 -13.80 -21.22 6.49
CA VAL A 29 -14.55 -22.42 6.13
C VAL A 29 -13.66 -23.65 6.21
N GLU A 30 -14.22 -24.81 6.58
CA GLU A 30 -13.45 -26.05 6.73
C GLU A 30 -14.13 -27.23 6.03
N GLY A 31 -13.34 -28.21 5.63
CA GLY A 31 -13.79 -29.48 5.05
C GLY A 31 -12.75 -30.08 4.13
N ASN A 32 -12.91 -31.36 3.82
CA ASN A 32 -12.03 -32.11 2.90
C ASN A 32 -10.52 -31.95 3.15
N GLY A 33 -10.09 -31.82 4.43
CA GLY A 33 -8.68 -31.64 4.78
C GLY A 33 -8.17 -30.21 4.65
N TYR A 34 -9.02 -29.25 4.30
CA TYR A 34 -8.68 -27.83 4.12
C TYR A 34 -9.36 -26.93 5.15
N MET A 35 -8.67 -25.85 5.51
CA MET A 35 -9.20 -24.70 6.23
C MET A 35 -8.95 -23.45 5.41
N VAL A 36 -9.99 -22.82 4.89
CA VAL A 36 -9.89 -21.63 4.04
C VAL A 36 -10.29 -20.41 4.85
N THR A 37 -9.36 -19.48 5.01
CA THR A 37 -9.58 -18.21 5.68
C THR A 37 -9.24 -17.04 4.74
N TRP A 38 -9.48 -15.81 5.19
CA TRP A 38 -9.33 -14.62 4.34
C TRP A 38 -8.86 -13.42 5.13
N THR A 39 -8.32 -12.44 4.41
CA THR A 39 -8.07 -11.11 4.94
C THR A 39 -9.22 -10.16 4.56
N PHE A 40 -9.20 -8.96 5.11
CA PHE A 40 -10.06 -7.85 4.69
C PHE A 40 -9.22 -6.81 3.92
N GLY A 41 -8.58 -7.25 2.85
CA GLY A 41 -7.56 -6.48 2.15
C GLY A 41 -6.29 -6.31 3.01
N ASN A 42 -5.61 -5.18 2.92
CA ASN A 42 -4.41 -4.91 3.70
C ASN A 42 -4.76 -4.64 5.17
N MET A 43 -4.71 -5.66 6.02
CA MET A 43 -4.93 -5.56 7.47
C MET A 43 -3.69 -5.10 8.23
N LEU A 44 -2.52 -5.23 7.61
CA LEU A 44 -1.23 -4.81 8.16
C LEU A 44 -0.69 -3.60 7.41
N SER A 45 0.03 -2.76 8.12
CA SER A 45 0.74 -1.59 7.58
C SER A 45 2.10 -1.46 8.24
N LEU A 46 3.00 -0.69 7.63
CA LEU A 46 4.24 -0.32 8.29
C LEU A 46 3.93 0.61 9.47
N ALA A 47 4.66 0.43 10.56
CA ALA A 47 4.55 1.22 11.77
C ALA A 47 4.78 2.71 11.49
N MET A 48 4.10 3.58 12.20
CA MET A 48 4.23 5.02 12.05
C MET A 48 5.34 5.56 12.97
N PRO A 49 5.91 6.75 12.72
CA PRO A 49 7.00 7.30 13.55
C PRO A 49 6.71 7.31 15.05
N ARG A 50 5.45 7.53 15.45
CA ARG A 50 5.01 7.47 16.84
C ARG A 50 5.20 6.10 17.50
N ASP A 51 5.11 5.03 16.70
CA ASP A 51 5.19 3.65 17.17
C ASP A 51 6.65 3.25 17.43
N TYR A 52 7.61 4.02 16.86
CA TYR A 52 9.03 3.93 17.18
C TYR A 52 9.46 4.81 18.38
N GLY A 53 8.51 5.23 19.23
CA GLY A 53 8.78 6.05 20.42
C GLY A 53 8.96 7.54 20.15
N THR A 54 8.81 7.97 18.89
CA THR A 54 8.95 9.38 18.51
C THR A 54 7.59 10.08 18.57
N GLN A 55 7.20 10.53 19.76
CA GLN A 55 5.90 11.20 19.96
C GLN A 55 5.78 12.51 19.17
N LYS A 56 6.89 13.24 18.97
CA LYS A 56 6.90 14.51 18.27
C LYS A 56 8.22 14.63 17.51
N LEU A 57 8.15 14.55 16.18
CA LEU A 57 9.31 14.76 15.32
C LEU A 57 9.68 16.24 15.28
N GLU A 58 10.94 16.56 15.59
CA GLU A 58 11.49 17.90 15.48
C GLU A 58 12.21 18.10 14.13
N ARG A 59 12.71 19.31 13.88
CA ARG A 59 13.36 19.62 12.60
C ARG A 59 14.63 18.78 12.36
N ASN A 60 15.33 18.42 13.42
CA ASN A 60 16.57 17.66 13.34
C ASN A 60 16.36 16.15 13.16
N ASP A 61 15.12 15.66 13.34
CA ASP A 61 14.75 14.25 13.16
C ASP A 61 14.47 13.89 11.69
N PHE A 62 14.62 14.88 10.79
CA PHE A 62 14.37 14.66 9.36
C PHE A 62 15.65 14.53 8.56
N PRO A 63 15.68 13.62 7.54
CA PRO A 63 14.61 12.69 7.19
C PRO A 63 14.47 11.55 8.20
N PHE A 64 13.24 11.25 8.61
CA PHE A 64 12.95 10.09 9.47
C PHE A 64 13.02 8.82 8.63
N ILE A 65 13.95 7.96 8.94
CA ILE A 65 14.14 6.64 8.32
C ILE A 65 14.35 5.64 9.47
N PRO A 66 13.40 4.71 9.69
CA PRO A 66 13.59 3.70 10.74
C PRO A 66 14.73 2.76 10.39
N SER A 67 15.47 2.30 11.40
CA SER A 67 16.52 1.29 11.23
C SER A 67 15.95 -0.02 10.70
N GLU A 68 14.80 -0.41 11.22
CA GLU A 68 14.03 -1.56 10.78
C GLU A 68 12.55 -1.17 10.64
N PHE A 69 11.89 -1.73 9.62
CA PHE A 69 10.46 -1.52 9.42
C PHE A 69 9.67 -2.58 10.16
N GLU A 70 8.81 -2.14 11.07
CA GLU A 70 7.91 -3.01 11.81
C GLU A 70 6.54 -3.07 11.15
N LEU A 71 5.89 -4.24 11.22
CA LEU A 71 4.52 -4.44 10.77
C LEU A 71 3.57 -4.27 11.95
N MET A 72 2.51 -3.53 11.73
CA MET A 72 1.46 -3.29 12.71
C MET A 72 0.08 -3.52 12.10
N VAL A 73 -0.89 -3.84 12.95
CA VAL A 73 -2.29 -3.87 12.53
C VAL A 73 -2.70 -2.47 12.09
N ARG A 74 -3.38 -2.38 10.97
CA ARG A 74 -3.90 -1.12 10.45
C ARG A 74 -4.73 -0.39 11.52
N HIS A 75 -4.44 0.90 11.69
CA HIS A 75 -5.16 1.74 12.62
C HIS A 75 -6.28 2.52 11.92
N THR A 76 -7.36 2.71 12.62
CA THR A 76 -8.45 3.61 12.24
C THR A 76 -8.54 4.79 13.20
N ARG A 77 -9.01 5.93 12.69
CA ARG A 77 -9.19 7.13 13.49
C ARG A 77 -10.56 7.09 14.17
N THR A 78 -10.56 7.23 15.49
CA THR A 78 -11.77 7.41 16.31
C THR A 78 -11.76 8.78 16.96
N GLU A 79 -12.83 9.14 17.67
CA GLU A 79 -12.91 10.37 18.47
C GLU A 79 -11.81 10.44 19.53
N ASN A 80 -11.41 9.29 20.07
CA ASN A 80 -10.39 9.17 21.12
C ASN A 80 -8.97 8.98 20.58
N GLY A 81 -8.76 9.08 19.25
CA GLY A 81 -7.46 8.94 18.62
C GLY A 81 -7.37 7.78 17.64
N TRP A 82 -6.14 7.34 17.39
CA TRP A 82 -5.86 6.22 16.50
C TRP A 82 -5.83 4.91 17.28
N ILE A 83 -6.68 3.96 16.89
CA ILE A 83 -6.76 2.64 17.50
C ILE A 83 -6.59 1.55 16.41
N PRO A 84 -6.07 0.35 16.74
CA PRO A 84 -6.07 -0.77 15.83
C PRO A 84 -7.49 -1.08 15.36
N GLU A 85 -7.65 -1.40 14.08
CA GLU A 85 -8.94 -1.78 13.52
C GLU A 85 -9.39 -3.12 14.11
N ILE A 86 -10.50 -3.11 14.86
CA ILE A 86 -10.95 -4.24 15.66
C ILE A 86 -11.21 -5.48 14.79
N ASP A 87 -11.85 -5.30 13.63
CA ASP A 87 -12.15 -6.41 12.72
C ASP A 87 -10.87 -7.06 12.17
N ALA A 88 -9.84 -6.25 11.88
CA ALA A 88 -8.54 -6.76 11.46
C ALA A 88 -7.85 -7.55 12.58
N VAL A 89 -7.89 -7.06 13.82
CA VAL A 89 -7.34 -7.76 14.98
C VAL A 89 -8.02 -9.11 15.20
N LEU A 90 -9.36 -9.13 15.15
CA LEU A 90 -10.13 -10.36 15.34
C LEU A 90 -9.86 -11.38 14.24
N GLN A 91 -9.81 -10.93 12.99
CA GLN A 91 -9.55 -11.80 11.86
C GLN A 91 -8.11 -12.34 11.85
N LEU A 92 -7.11 -11.54 12.23
CA LEU A 92 -5.73 -12.00 12.39
C LEU A 92 -5.62 -13.12 13.44
N LYS A 93 -6.36 -13.02 14.55
CA LYS A 93 -6.44 -14.12 15.55
C LYS A 93 -7.07 -15.38 14.98
N VAL A 94 -8.04 -15.26 14.07
CA VAL A 94 -8.61 -16.42 13.37
C VAL A 94 -7.60 -17.03 12.43
N ILE A 95 -6.89 -16.21 11.63
CA ILE A 95 -5.85 -16.69 10.71
C ILE A 95 -4.73 -17.38 11.47
N GLU A 96 -4.26 -16.81 12.58
CA GLU A 96 -3.26 -17.40 13.45
C GLU A 96 -3.67 -18.80 13.92
N ARG A 97 -4.90 -18.94 14.44
CA ARG A 97 -5.45 -20.24 14.88
C ARG A 97 -5.53 -21.25 13.73
N VAL A 98 -5.98 -20.81 12.53
CA VAL A 98 -6.06 -21.68 11.36
C VAL A 98 -4.67 -22.13 10.93
N PHE A 99 -3.68 -21.23 10.90
CA PHE A 99 -2.31 -21.57 10.55
C PHE A 99 -1.68 -22.54 11.54
N GLN A 100 -1.88 -22.32 12.85
CA GLN A 100 -1.38 -23.21 13.90
C GLN A 100 -1.98 -24.63 13.85
N ALA A 101 -3.23 -24.75 13.33
CA ALA A 101 -3.90 -26.04 13.19
C ALA A 101 -3.51 -26.80 11.90
N CYS A 102 -2.69 -26.22 11.04
CA CYS A 102 -2.36 -26.76 9.71
C CYS A 102 -0.85 -26.94 9.54
N ASP A 103 -0.49 -27.96 8.76
CA ASP A 103 0.91 -28.33 8.51
C ASP A 103 1.49 -27.59 7.30
N THR A 104 0.65 -27.08 6.43
CA THR A 104 1.01 -26.42 5.16
C THR A 104 0.09 -25.23 4.91
N ILE A 105 0.62 -24.17 4.36
CA ILE A 105 -0.11 -22.96 4.03
C ILE A 105 -0.10 -22.76 2.51
N ILE A 106 -1.26 -22.43 1.94
CA ILE A 106 -1.40 -22.03 0.53
C ILE A 106 -1.82 -20.56 0.48
N ALA A 107 -1.00 -19.75 -0.16
CA ALA A 107 -1.32 -18.37 -0.48
C ALA A 107 -2.22 -18.31 -1.72
N ALA A 108 -3.47 -17.95 -1.54
CA ALA A 108 -4.49 -17.78 -2.59
C ALA A 108 -4.99 -16.33 -2.66
N THR A 109 -4.16 -15.38 -2.31
CA THR A 109 -4.40 -13.94 -2.51
C THR A 109 -4.29 -13.57 -3.98
N ASP A 110 -4.74 -12.38 -4.37
CA ASP A 110 -4.70 -11.93 -5.77
C ASP A 110 -3.35 -12.23 -6.46
N ALA A 111 -3.40 -12.62 -7.73
CA ALA A 111 -2.22 -12.87 -8.56
C ALA A 111 -1.54 -11.55 -8.98
N SER A 112 -1.05 -10.81 -8.00
CA SER A 112 -0.43 -9.50 -8.16
C SER A 112 0.68 -9.27 -7.13
N ARG A 113 1.46 -8.20 -7.30
CA ARG A 113 2.46 -7.77 -6.30
C ARG A 113 1.82 -7.44 -4.96
N ASP A 114 0.68 -6.77 -4.98
CA ASP A 114 -0.01 -6.34 -3.76
C ASP A 114 -0.62 -7.55 -3.03
N GLY A 115 -1.14 -8.53 -3.76
CA GLY A 115 -1.62 -9.79 -3.19
C GLY A 115 -0.51 -10.61 -2.56
N GLU A 116 0.66 -10.68 -3.19
CA GLU A 116 1.83 -11.35 -2.62
C GLU A 116 2.31 -10.65 -1.35
N MET A 117 2.40 -9.31 -1.35
CA MET A 117 2.78 -8.53 -0.19
C MET A 117 1.79 -8.73 0.97
N THR A 118 0.48 -8.73 0.69
CA THR A 118 -0.55 -8.96 1.70
C THR A 118 -0.37 -10.30 2.40
N PHE A 119 -0.13 -11.36 1.63
CA PHE A 119 0.13 -12.69 2.18
C PHE A 119 1.41 -12.71 3.03
N ARG A 120 2.54 -12.25 2.47
CA ARG A 120 3.84 -12.28 3.16
C ARG A 120 3.86 -11.45 4.44
N TYR A 121 3.17 -10.33 4.46
CA TYR A 121 3.05 -9.54 5.69
C TYR A 121 2.30 -10.28 6.78
N VAL A 122 1.20 -10.97 6.45
CA VAL A 122 0.47 -11.79 7.43
C VAL A 122 1.34 -12.94 7.92
N TYR A 123 2.03 -13.63 7.01
CA TYR A 123 2.91 -14.74 7.33
C TYR A 123 4.06 -14.32 8.26
N GLN A 124 4.70 -13.18 7.98
CA GLN A 124 5.77 -12.61 8.80
C GLN A 124 5.24 -12.11 10.16
N TYR A 125 4.13 -11.39 10.17
CA TYR A 125 3.53 -10.84 11.38
C TYR A 125 3.15 -11.93 12.40
N LEU A 126 2.67 -13.06 11.90
CA LEU A 126 2.32 -14.22 12.73
C LEU A 126 3.50 -15.14 13.03
N ASN A 127 4.72 -14.80 12.58
CA ASN A 127 5.95 -15.60 12.74
C ASN A 127 5.77 -17.07 12.31
N CYS A 128 5.09 -17.28 11.17
CA CYS A 128 4.83 -18.61 10.65
C CYS A 128 6.11 -19.27 10.15
N THR A 129 6.20 -20.61 10.31
CA THR A 129 7.35 -21.41 9.88
C THR A 129 6.94 -22.60 8.98
N GLN A 130 5.66 -22.82 8.79
CA GLN A 130 5.14 -23.91 7.97
C GLN A 130 5.51 -23.74 6.50
N PRO A 131 5.71 -24.82 5.74
CA PRO A 131 5.94 -24.76 4.31
C PRO A 131 4.77 -24.06 3.60
N CYS A 132 5.14 -23.19 2.67
CA CYS A 132 4.20 -22.35 1.98
C CYS A 132 4.25 -22.57 0.46
N PHE A 133 3.06 -22.59 -0.15
CA PHE A 133 2.87 -22.72 -1.58
C PHE A 133 1.97 -21.60 -2.09
N ARG A 134 2.13 -21.26 -3.35
CA ARG A 134 1.36 -20.22 -4.01
C ARG A 134 0.37 -20.81 -5.00
N LEU A 135 -0.92 -20.48 -4.84
CA LEU A 135 -1.97 -20.68 -5.82
C LEU A 135 -2.04 -19.41 -6.69
N TRP A 136 -1.58 -19.52 -7.93
CA TRP A 136 -1.54 -18.40 -8.88
C TRP A 136 -2.62 -18.57 -9.94
N ILE A 137 -3.76 -17.94 -9.73
CA ILE A 137 -4.91 -17.99 -10.63
C ILE A 137 -5.40 -16.58 -10.96
N SER A 138 -5.84 -16.38 -12.18
CA SER A 138 -6.43 -15.11 -12.66
C SER A 138 -7.96 -15.16 -12.76
N SER A 139 -8.57 -16.33 -12.56
CA SER A 139 -10.00 -16.57 -12.64
C SER A 139 -10.45 -17.53 -11.54
N LEU A 140 -11.67 -17.32 -11.01
CA LEU A 140 -12.29 -18.16 -9.96
C LEU A 140 -13.24 -19.22 -10.52
N THR A 141 -13.07 -19.64 -11.80
CA THR A 141 -13.84 -20.76 -12.32
C THR A 141 -13.40 -22.09 -11.68
N ASP A 142 -14.32 -23.03 -11.55
CA ASP A 142 -14.07 -24.35 -10.95
C ASP A 142 -12.85 -25.03 -11.59
N GLU A 143 -12.74 -24.96 -12.92
CA GLU A 143 -11.62 -25.52 -13.67
C GLU A 143 -10.30 -24.83 -13.32
N SER A 144 -10.28 -23.48 -13.29
CA SER A 144 -9.06 -22.71 -12.99
C SER A 144 -8.55 -22.98 -11.58
N VAL A 145 -9.46 -23.07 -10.61
CA VAL A 145 -9.09 -23.37 -9.21
C VAL A 145 -8.54 -24.78 -9.08
N ARG A 146 -9.22 -25.81 -9.66
CA ARG A 146 -8.75 -27.21 -9.62
C ARG A 146 -7.39 -27.36 -10.26
N LYS A 147 -7.22 -26.80 -11.47
CA LYS A 147 -5.96 -26.82 -12.21
C LYS A 147 -4.85 -26.07 -11.49
N GLY A 148 -5.20 -24.97 -10.82
CA GLY A 148 -4.25 -24.20 -9.96
C GLY A 148 -3.79 -24.99 -8.75
N MET A 149 -4.70 -25.73 -8.10
CA MET A 149 -4.39 -26.58 -6.94
C MET A 149 -3.47 -27.78 -7.33
N GLU A 150 -3.54 -28.26 -8.56
CA GLU A 150 -2.63 -29.27 -9.08
C GLU A 150 -1.23 -28.69 -9.43
N ASN A 151 -1.13 -27.39 -9.68
CA ASN A 151 0.08 -26.71 -10.13
C ASN A 151 0.59 -25.69 -9.13
N LEU A 152 0.53 -26.00 -7.85
CA LEU A 152 1.07 -25.16 -6.78
C LEU A 152 2.59 -25.01 -6.93
N LYS A 153 3.07 -23.79 -6.72
CA LYS A 153 4.52 -23.49 -6.71
C LYS A 153 4.95 -23.12 -5.29
N PRO A 154 6.20 -23.45 -4.92
CA PRO A 154 6.78 -22.93 -3.68
C PRO A 154 6.72 -21.41 -3.67
N ASP A 155 6.47 -20.81 -2.52
CA ASP A 155 6.39 -19.36 -2.37
C ASP A 155 7.72 -18.66 -2.70
N SER A 156 8.87 -19.34 -2.52
CA SER A 156 10.21 -18.85 -2.90
C SER A 156 10.33 -18.46 -4.39
N CYS A 157 9.52 -19.03 -5.26
CA CYS A 157 9.44 -18.60 -6.67
C CYS A 157 8.95 -17.15 -6.84
N TYR A 158 8.34 -16.58 -5.81
CA TYR A 158 7.74 -15.24 -5.83
C TYR A 158 8.49 -14.22 -4.94
N ASP A 159 9.68 -14.58 -4.43
CA ASP A 159 10.47 -13.69 -3.57
C ASP A 159 10.83 -12.37 -4.23
N SER A 160 11.23 -12.39 -5.52
CA SER A 160 11.51 -11.17 -6.27
C SER A 160 10.29 -10.27 -6.41
N LEU A 161 9.10 -10.88 -6.56
CA LEU A 161 7.83 -10.15 -6.65
C LEU A 161 7.51 -9.49 -5.32
N PHE A 162 7.65 -10.22 -4.23
CA PHE A 162 7.48 -9.70 -2.86
C PHE A 162 8.47 -8.56 -2.58
N LEU A 163 9.77 -8.76 -2.81
CA LEU A 163 10.79 -7.75 -2.57
C LEU A 163 10.53 -6.46 -3.36
N SER A 164 10.04 -6.58 -4.59
CA SER A 164 9.65 -5.42 -5.41
C SER A 164 8.47 -4.66 -4.79
N ALA A 165 7.46 -5.37 -4.27
CA ALA A 165 6.30 -4.76 -3.63
C ALA A 165 6.66 -4.11 -2.30
N ASP A 166 7.42 -4.80 -1.46
CA ASP A 166 7.88 -4.35 -0.15
C ASP A 166 8.78 -3.11 -0.26
N SER A 167 9.77 -3.14 -1.16
CA SER A 167 10.65 -1.99 -1.42
C SER A 167 9.86 -0.76 -1.87
N ARG A 168 8.87 -0.95 -2.72
CA ARG A 168 7.99 0.14 -3.13
C ARG A 168 7.16 0.67 -1.97
N ASN A 169 6.59 -0.21 -1.16
CA ASN A 169 5.78 0.18 0.01
C ASN A 169 6.62 0.99 1.01
N LYS A 170 7.85 0.53 1.30
CA LYS A 170 8.81 1.23 2.16
C LYS A 170 9.23 2.59 1.59
N ALA A 171 9.51 2.67 0.29
CA ALA A 171 9.84 3.93 -0.38
C ALA A 171 8.66 4.92 -0.35
N ASP A 172 7.46 4.46 -0.66
CA ASP A 172 6.23 5.27 -0.58
C ASP A 172 5.99 5.78 0.86
N TRP A 173 6.28 4.94 1.87
CA TRP A 173 6.18 5.30 3.28
C TRP A 173 7.21 6.39 3.65
N ILE A 174 8.50 6.19 3.34
CA ILE A 174 9.58 7.17 3.63
C ILE A 174 9.25 8.52 2.98
N LEU A 175 8.91 8.52 1.69
CA LEU A 175 8.57 9.75 0.97
C LEU A 175 7.31 10.40 1.55
N GLY A 176 6.26 9.62 1.81
CA GLY A 176 5.00 10.11 2.33
C GLY A 176 5.13 10.77 3.70
N ILE A 177 5.82 10.13 4.63
CA ILE A 177 6.01 10.65 5.99
C ILE A 177 6.85 11.93 5.96
N ASN A 178 8.03 11.88 5.34
CA ASN A 178 8.94 13.02 5.35
C ASN A 178 8.38 14.23 4.58
N ALA A 179 7.75 14.00 3.42
CA ALA A 179 7.10 15.08 2.67
C ALA A 179 5.93 15.70 3.44
N SER A 180 5.12 14.88 4.12
CA SER A 180 4.01 15.36 4.95
C SER A 180 4.50 16.29 6.05
N TYR A 181 5.53 15.88 6.76
CA TYR A 181 6.13 16.69 7.82
C TYR A 181 6.75 17.97 7.30
N ALA A 182 7.51 17.91 6.21
CA ALA A 182 8.09 19.09 5.59
C ALA A 182 7.01 20.11 5.18
N MET A 183 5.90 19.63 4.61
CA MET A 183 4.75 20.47 4.25
C MET A 183 4.08 21.10 5.47
N CYS A 184 3.82 20.32 6.51
CA CYS A 184 3.22 20.83 7.76
C CYS A 184 4.10 21.92 8.39
N LYS A 185 5.41 21.74 8.40
CA LYS A 185 6.36 22.75 8.91
C LYS A 185 6.43 23.99 8.03
N ALA A 186 6.42 23.85 6.71
CA ALA A 186 6.50 24.97 5.79
C ALA A 186 5.22 25.83 5.77
N THR A 187 4.06 25.20 5.97
CA THR A 187 2.76 25.90 5.90
C THR A 187 2.25 26.38 7.26
N GLY A 188 2.83 25.91 8.36
CA GLY A 188 2.30 26.18 9.72
C GLY A 188 0.95 25.53 9.99
N LEU A 189 0.39 24.81 9.02
CA LEU A 189 -0.85 24.06 9.18
C LEU A 189 -0.55 22.83 10.04
N GLY A 190 -1.24 22.71 11.16
CA GLY A 190 -1.06 21.58 12.07
C GLY A 190 -1.25 20.23 11.38
N ASN A 191 -0.74 19.18 12.02
CA ASN A 191 -0.63 17.81 11.49
C ASN A 191 -2.01 17.12 11.32
N ASN A 192 -2.96 17.76 10.62
CA ASN A 192 -4.30 17.23 10.35
C ASN A 192 -4.36 16.28 9.15
N SER A 193 -3.24 16.03 8.48
CA SER A 193 -3.17 15.08 7.38
C SER A 193 -2.79 13.70 7.88
N SER A 194 -3.77 13.01 8.37
CA SER A 194 -3.71 11.58 8.62
C SER A 194 -3.70 10.81 7.30
N GLY A 195 -2.58 10.18 7.00
CA GLY A 195 -2.50 9.16 5.99
C GLY A 195 -1.52 9.45 4.85
N GLY A 196 -0.39 8.76 4.86
CA GLY A 196 0.68 8.83 3.87
C GLY A 196 0.27 8.55 2.40
N TYR A 197 -0.95 8.05 2.16
CA TYR A 197 -1.46 7.78 0.81
C TYR A 197 -1.97 9.00 0.05
N ARG A 198 -2.30 10.11 0.71
CA ARG A 198 -2.80 11.32 0.05
C ARG A 198 -1.71 12.19 -0.55
N HIS A 199 -0.45 12.04 -0.16
CA HIS A 199 0.64 12.93 -0.57
C HIS A 199 1.25 12.64 -1.92
N ARG A 200 1.03 11.46 -2.50
CA ARG A 200 1.50 11.14 -3.86
C ARG A 200 1.00 12.14 -4.93
N TYR A 201 -0.11 12.83 -4.67
CA TYR A 201 -0.71 13.82 -5.57
C TYR A 201 -0.41 15.28 -5.20
N TRP A 202 0.25 15.53 -4.06
CA TRP A 202 0.52 16.87 -3.57
C TRP A 202 1.91 17.41 -3.93
N LEU A 203 2.86 16.57 -4.26
CA LEU A 203 4.21 17.00 -4.62
C LEU A 203 4.25 18.01 -5.80
N PRO A 204 3.42 17.88 -6.85
CA PRO A 204 3.36 18.88 -7.90
C PRO A 204 2.70 20.21 -7.49
N SER A 205 1.86 20.21 -6.44
CA SER A 205 1.19 21.42 -5.96
C SER A 205 2.00 22.18 -4.91
N ALA A 206 3.03 21.59 -4.32
CA ALA A 206 3.89 22.24 -3.33
C ALA A 206 4.63 23.46 -3.92
N ASP A 207 5.03 23.40 -5.18
CA ASP A 207 5.65 24.50 -5.91
C ASP A 207 4.73 25.73 -6.06
N ALA A 208 3.41 25.54 -6.07
CA ALA A 208 2.42 26.61 -6.12
C ALA A 208 2.23 27.29 -4.75
N THR A 209 2.43 26.57 -3.64
CA THR A 209 2.22 27.07 -2.27
C THR A 209 3.38 27.93 -1.79
N VAL A 210 4.62 27.59 -2.18
CA VAL A 210 5.82 28.35 -1.83
C VAL A 210 5.80 29.75 -2.44
N LYS A 211 5.02 29.98 -3.49
CA LYS A 211 4.86 31.30 -4.15
C LYS A 211 3.69 32.15 -3.61
N GLY A 212 3.10 31.78 -2.47
CA GLY A 212 2.11 32.64 -1.78
C GLY A 212 0.78 32.82 -2.54
N ARG A 213 0.37 31.85 -3.36
CA ARG A 213 -0.94 31.89 -4.06
C ARG A 213 -1.87 30.82 -3.55
N THR A 214 -3.08 31.22 -3.27
CA THR A 214 -4.21 30.43 -2.77
C THR A 214 -4.43 29.16 -3.60
N ILE A 215 -4.42 28.00 -2.93
CA ILE A 215 -4.63 26.70 -3.56
C ILE A 215 -6.11 26.52 -3.84
N PHE A 216 -6.48 26.43 -5.11
CA PHE A 216 -7.81 25.97 -5.50
C PHE A 216 -7.87 24.43 -5.41
N HIS A 217 -8.71 23.92 -4.54
CA HIS A 217 -9.10 22.52 -4.52
C HIS A 217 -9.81 22.16 -5.83
N ARG A 218 -9.16 21.39 -6.68
CA ARG A 218 -9.82 20.76 -7.82
C ARG A 218 -10.14 19.32 -7.42
N THR A 219 -11.33 19.13 -6.87
CA THR A 219 -11.93 17.79 -6.76
C THR A 219 -12.29 17.33 -8.16
N ALA A 220 -11.74 16.22 -8.61
CA ALA A 220 -12.12 15.57 -9.84
C ALA A 220 -13.49 14.92 -9.67
N GLY A 221 -14.52 15.60 -10.10
CA GLY A 221 -15.86 15.09 -10.31
C GLY A 221 -16.47 15.81 -11.51
N PRO A 222 -17.21 15.14 -12.38
CA PRO A 222 -17.81 15.79 -13.54
C PRO A 222 -19.01 16.63 -13.10
N SER A 223 -18.82 17.94 -12.98
CA SER A 223 -19.93 18.87 -12.94
C SER A 223 -19.54 20.17 -13.64
N THR A 224 -20.16 20.38 -14.76
CA THR A 224 -20.25 21.63 -15.47
C THR A 224 -20.87 22.72 -14.58
N SER A 225 -20.09 23.74 -14.21
CA SER A 225 -20.66 25.00 -13.77
C SER A 225 -19.70 26.16 -14.07
N ALA A 226 -20.32 27.22 -14.59
CA ALA A 226 -19.75 28.37 -15.22
C ALA A 226 -18.79 29.16 -14.33
N CYS A 227 -17.63 29.48 -14.88
CA CYS A 227 -16.67 30.43 -14.32
C CYS A 227 -17.13 31.87 -14.65
N LYS A 228 -17.53 32.64 -13.64
CA LYS A 228 -17.70 34.09 -13.78
C LYS A 228 -16.33 34.77 -13.76
N ARG A 229 -15.98 35.42 -14.86
CA ARG A 229 -14.77 36.25 -14.97
C ARG A 229 -15.01 37.58 -14.24
N THR A 230 -14.08 37.93 -13.35
CA THR A 230 -13.80 39.31 -13.01
C THR A 230 -12.48 39.71 -13.66
N ALA A 231 -12.52 40.72 -14.51
CA ALA A 231 -11.41 41.20 -15.27
C ALA A 231 -10.55 42.13 -14.42
N SER A 232 -9.25 41.85 -14.31
CA SER A 232 -8.21 42.86 -14.13
C SER A 232 -6.98 42.46 -14.95
N SER A 233 -6.55 43.40 -15.76
CA SER A 233 -5.58 43.30 -16.83
C SER A 233 -4.16 42.98 -16.33
N SER A 234 -3.54 41.93 -16.82
CA SER A 234 -2.10 41.87 -17.09
C SER A 234 -1.81 40.79 -18.14
N ARG A 235 -1.09 41.22 -19.18
CA ARG A 235 -0.75 40.46 -20.37
C ARG A 235 0.09 39.25 -20.01
N CYS A 236 -0.42 38.06 -20.33
CA CYS A 236 0.42 36.84 -20.37
C CYS A 236 0.62 36.47 -21.85
N ALA A 237 1.88 36.39 -22.24
CA ALA A 237 2.29 35.91 -23.55
C ALA A 237 1.97 34.42 -23.67
N ALA A 238 1.21 34.06 -24.71
CA ALA A 238 0.86 32.68 -25.00
C ALA A 238 2.02 31.98 -25.68
N HIS A 239 2.67 31.07 -24.97
CA HIS A 239 3.48 30.04 -25.61
C HIS A 239 2.58 28.90 -26.05
N ARG A 240 2.56 28.64 -27.35
CA ARG A 240 1.87 27.49 -27.95
C ARG A 240 2.58 26.21 -27.53
N ILE A 241 1.87 25.37 -26.79
CA ILE A 241 2.30 24.00 -26.50
C ILE A 241 1.60 23.08 -27.52
N PHE A 242 2.39 22.42 -28.35
CA PHE A 242 1.91 21.38 -29.27
C PHE A 242 1.51 20.13 -28.46
N PRO A 243 0.40 19.49 -28.79
CA PRO A 243 0.00 18.25 -28.11
C PRO A 243 0.84 17.07 -28.60
N THR A 244 1.64 16.48 -27.74
CA THR A 244 2.31 15.19 -28.00
C THR A 244 1.41 14.05 -27.59
N LYS A 245 1.28 13.04 -28.45
CA LYS A 245 0.38 11.88 -28.32
C LYS A 245 0.76 10.85 -27.26
N ASN A 246 1.72 11.13 -26.37
CA ASN A 246 2.14 10.14 -25.37
C ASN A 246 2.60 10.80 -24.05
N PRO A 247 1.78 10.73 -22.98
CA PRO A 247 2.08 11.35 -21.68
C PRO A 247 3.27 10.75 -20.92
N GLN A 248 3.77 9.59 -21.32
CA GLN A 248 4.84 8.88 -20.59
C GLN A 248 6.27 9.35 -20.92
N GLN A 249 6.46 10.11 -21.98
CA GLN A 249 7.80 10.59 -22.37
C GLN A 249 8.25 11.90 -21.71
N CYS A 250 7.34 12.63 -21.09
CA CYS A 250 7.71 13.90 -20.40
C CYS A 250 8.36 13.72 -19.03
N PHE A 251 8.25 12.56 -18.40
CA PHE A 251 8.70 12.36 -17.03
C PHE A 251 10.21 12.09 -16.88
N PHE A 252 10.88 11.65 -17.95
CA PHE A 252 12.29 11.24 -17.88
C PHE A 252 13.30 12.32 -18.25
N ARG A 253 12.89 13.45 -18.82
CA ARG A 253 13.82 14.49 -19.28
C ARG A 253 14.20 15.57 -18.25
N THR A 254 13.37 15.77 -17.22
CA THR A 254 13.63 16.78 -16.19
C THR A 254 14.45 16.25 -15.00
N ALA A 255 14.41 14.95 -14.73
CA ALA A 255 15.20 14.37 -13.64
C ALA A 255 16.69 14.20 -13.94
N SER A 256 17.08 14.09 -15.21
CA SER A 256 18.48 13.89 -15.59
C SER A 256 19.34 15.15 -15.61
N TRP A 257 18.73 16.33 -15.56
CA TRP A 257 19.46 17.59 -15.62
C TRP A 257 19.99 18.06 -14.25
N HIS A 258 19.32 17.70 -13.16
CA HIS A 258 19.73 18.11 -11.81
C HIS A 258 20.77 17.16 -11.16
N ILE A 259 20.89 15.93 -11.63
CA ILE A 259 21.85 14.96 -11.07
C ILE A 259 23.27 15.17 -11.62
N ARG A 260 23.42 15.72 -12.83
CA ARG A 260 24.75 15.92 -13.43
C ARG A 260 25.53 17.11 -12.86
N HIS A 261 24.91 18.08 -12.25
CA HIS A 261 25.60 19.28 -11.72
C HIS A 261 26.08 19.15 -10.26
N ARG A 262 25.70 18.11 -9.54
CA ARG A 262 26.13 17.91 -8.14
C ARG A 262 27.27 16.92 -7.93
N LEU A 263 27.65 16.17 -8.95
CA LEU A 263 28.76 15.20 -8.86
C LEU A 263 30.12 15.70 -9.38
N GLN A 264 30.22 16.97 -9.79
CA GLN A 264 31.49 17.54 -10.28
C GLN A 264 32.21 18.43 -9.27
N VAL A 265 31.79 18.53 -8.03
CA VAL A 265 32.40 19.44 -7.02
C VAL A 265 33.10 18.72 -5.86
N SER A 266 33.31 17.41 -5.93
CA SER A 266 33.97 16.69 -4.84
C SER A 266 35.10 15.74 -5.25
N VAL A 267 35.91 16.13 -6.29
CA VAL A 267 37.20 15.46 -6.54
C VAL A 267 38.22 16.51 -6.90
N THR A 268 38.71 17.27 -5.92
CA THR A 268 40.05 17.86 -5.88
C THR A 268 40.22 18.52 -4.49
N ALA A 269 40.82 17.79 -3.60
CA ALA A 269 41.89 18.19 -2.65
C ALA A 269 42.09 17.06 -1.64
#